data_1aa39f01c9135bfc92322172000a0d72
#
_entry.id   1aa39f01c9135bfc92322172000a0d72
#
_cell.length_a   1.000
_cell.length_b   1.000
_cell.length_c   1.000
_cell.angle_alpha   90.00
_cell.angle_beta   90.00
_cell.angle_gamma   90.00
#
_symmetry.space_group_name_H-M   'P 1'
#
loop_
_entity.id
_entity.type
_entity.pdbx_description
1 polymer ?
#
loop_
_entity_poly.entity_id
_entity_poly.type
_entity_poly.pdbx_seq_one_letter_code
_entity_poly.pdbx_strand_id
1 'polypeptide(L)'
;KGYGSKEPKSIPVGYETVLDMSPLDFEEFLWANGITEQVIAFLRQCLQNGTPVPEALHQRMRELLLQYTVVGGMPDAVQTFVNTKRMDEVLQIQRDIVRSYEDDMVKYADRKDKAVIRECFQSIPKQLSKENKKFQYSVVKKGATASRFAGSLQWIEDAGIITRCYNLSITELPLDGNADQDVFKVYMKDTGLFVSMLEDGTQFDILQGNLLGYK
;
A
#
# COMPACT_ATOMS: atom_id res chain seq x y z
N LYS A 1 13.09 1.76 -11.41
CA LYS A 1 14.51 1.43 -11.14
C LYS A 1 14.64 -0.07 -11.02
N GLY A 2 15.46 -0.72 -11.87
CA GLY A 2 15.80 -2.14 -11.70
C GLY A 2 16.68 -2.30 -10.45
N TYR A 3 16.15 -2.88 -9.40
CA TYR A 3 16.87 -3.22 -8.18
C TYR A 3 17.79 -4.42 -8.42
N GLY A 4 18.96 -4.21 -8.97
CA GLY A 4 19.81 -5.38 -9.23
C GLY A 4 21.19 -5.19 -9.79
N SER A 5 21.73 -3.98 -9.83
CA SER A 5 23.16 -3.87 -10.13
C SER A 5 23.96 -3.84 -8.83
N LYS A 6 24.74 -4.90 -8.57
CA LYS A 6 25.71 -4.99 -7.47
C LYS A 6 26.85 -3.98 -7.55
N GLU A 7 26.93 -3.21 -8.61
CA GLU A 7 27.89 -2.12 -8.77
C GLU A 7 27.11 -0.81 -8.91
N PRO A 8 27.42 0.22 -8.13
CA PRO A 8 26.89 1.54 -8.37
C PRO A 8 27.44 2.01 -9.72
N LYS A 9 26.66 1.85 -10.79
CA LYS A 9 26.92 2.62 -12.01
C LYS A 9 26.90 4.08 -11.60
N SER A 10 27.99 4.80 -11.87
CA SER A 10 28.07 6.23 -11.57
C SER A 10 26.86 6.90 -12.23
N ILE A 11 25.93 7.37 -11.39
CA ILE A 11 24.77 8.14 -11.85
C ILE A 11 25.32 9.51 -12.20
N PRO A 12 25.14 10.01 -13.46
CA PRO A 12 25.61 11.34 -13.84
C PRO A 12 24.89 12.38 -12.96
N VAL A 13 25.64 13.00 -12.06
CA VAL A 13 25.10 14.03 -11.17
C VAL A 13 24.62 15.22 -12.01
N GLY A 14 23.34 15.58 -11.87
CA GLY A 14 22.77 16.76 -12.53
C GLY A 14 22.17 16.53 -13.91
N TYR A 15 22.16 15.30 -14.45
CA TYR A 15 21.63 14.95 -15.76
C TYR A 15 20.41 14.03 -15.73
N GLU A 16 19.90 13.70 -14.55
CA GLU A 16 18.72 12.86 -14.38
C GLU A 16 17.63 13.59 -13.61
N THR A 17 16.41 13.47 -14.08
CA THR A 17 15.20 13.79 -13.32
C THR A 17 14.56 12.48 -12.88
N VAL A 18 14.50 12.25 -11.57
CA VAL A 18 13.87 11.07 -10.99
C VAL A 18 12.38 11.37 -10.79
N LEU A 19 11.52 10.56 -11.39
CA LEU A 19 10.09 10.60 -11.17
C LEU A 19 9.69 9.36 -10.39
N ASP A 20 9.11 9.57 -9.21
CA ASP A 20 8.55 8.50 -8.41
C ASP A 20 7.11 8.24 -8.86
N MET A 21 6.84 7.02 -9.33
CA MET A 21 5.50 6.58 -9.68
C MET A 21 4.91 5.75 -8.54
N SER A 22 3.78 6.19 -8.04
CA SER A 22 2.95 5.44 -7.09
C SER A 22 1.88 4.62 -7.82
N PRO A 23 1.26 3.62 -7.16
CA PRO A 23 0.00 3.05 -7.64
C PRO A 23 -1.03 4.16 -7.89
N LEU A 24 -1.99 3.91 -8.78
CA LEU A 24 -3.09 4.85 -9.06
C LEU A 24 -3.82 5.19 -7.76
N ASP A 25 -4.10 6.47 -7.56
CA ASP A 25 -4.89 6.93 -6.43
C ASP A 25 -6.41 6.74 -6.68
N PHE A 26 -7.23 7.11 -5.70
CA PHE A 26 -8.68 6.93 -5.83
C PHE A 26 -9.27 7.81 -6.94
N GLU A 27 -8.76 9.01 -7.15
CA GLU A 27 -9.23 9.91 -8.21
C GLU A 27 -8.90 9.34 -9.61
N GLU A 28 -7.69 8.81 -9.80
CA GLU A 28 -7.28 8.12 -11.02
C GLU A 28 -8.11 6.85 -11.28
N PHE A 29 -8.42 6.10 -10.20
CA PHE A 29 -9.34 4.96 -10.28
C PHE A 29 -10.76 5.40 -10.68
N LEU A 30 -11.25 6.52 -10.17
CA LEU A 30 -12.54 7.09 -10.58
C LEU A 30 -12.55 7.42 -12.07
N TRP A 31 -11.50 8.05 -12.60
CA TRP A 31 -11.37 8.34 -14.02
C TRP A 31 -11.39 7.06 -14.86
N ALA A 32 -10.62 6.06 -14.47
CA ALA A 32 -10.61 4.75 -15.14
C ALA A 32 -12.00 4.08 -15.17
N ASN A 33 -12.85 4.37 -14.17
CA ASN A 33 -14.23 3.87 -14.10
C ASN A 33 -15.28 4.83 -14.70
N GLY A 34 -14.85 5.84 -15.47
CA GLY A 34 -15.72 6.73 -16.24
C GLY A 34 -16.31 7.90 -15.45
N ILE A 35 -15.83 8.16 -14.24
CA ILE A 35 -16.17 9.38 -13.49
C ILE A 35 -15.42 10.56 -14.11
N THR A 36 -16.14 11.57 -14.52
CA THR A 36 -15.55 12.73 -15.22
C THR A 36 -14.99 13.74 -14.21
N GLU A 37 -14.05 14.58 -14.71
CA GLU A 37 -13.48 15.69 -13.91
C GLU A 37 -14.56 16.66 -13.39
N GLN A 38 -15.66 16.84 -14.12
CA GLN A 38 -16.78 17.69 -13.67
C GLN A 38 -17.44 17.16 -12.41
N VAL A 39 -17.58 15.83 -12.28
CA VAL A 39 -18.13 15.20 -11.07
C VAL A 39 -17.17 15.40 -9.90
N ILE A 40 -15.88 15.23 -10.12
CA ILE A 40 -14.85 15.43 -9.10
C ILE A 40 -14.81 16.89 -8.64
N ALA A 41 -14.85 17.84 -9.57
CA ALA A 41 -14.93 19.27 -9.28
C ALA A 41 -16.18 19.62 -8.46
N PHE A 42 -17.33 19.02 -8.80
CA PHE A 42 -18.56 19.18 -8.03
C PHE A 42 -18.43 18.64 -6.60
N LEU A 43 -17.82 17.48 -6.40
CA LEU A 43 -17.58 16.93 -5.05
C LEU A 43 -16.66 17.84 -4.23
N ARG A 44 -15.59 18.38 -4.84
CA ARG A 44 -14.71 19.37 -4.20
C ARG A 44 -15.46 20.64 -3.81
N GLN A 45 -16.36 21.12 -4.67
CA GLN A 45 -17.20 22.29 -4.40
C GLN A 45 -18.16 22.01 -3.23
N CYS A 46 -18.80 20.85 -3.17
CA CYS A 46 -19.64 20.45 -2.03
C CYS A 46 -18.86 20.51 -0.71
N LEU A 47 -17.63 19.97 -0.69
CA LEU A 47 -16.76 20.00 0.47
C LEU A 47 -16.40 21.45 0.89
N GLN A 48 -16.00 22.29 -0.08
CA GLN A 48 -15.61 23.68 0.19
C GLN A 48 -16.77 24.53 0.73
N ASN A 49 -17.99 24.29 0.23
CA ASN A 49 -19.18 25.03 0.61
C ASN A 49 -19.90 24.43 1.83
N GLY A 50 -19.46 23.29 2.36
CA GLY A 50 -20.16 22.58 3.43
C GLY A 50 -21.55 22.09 3.03
N THR A 51 -21.79 21.85 1.71
CA THR A 51 -23.06 21.36 1.20
C THR A 51 -23.06 19.84 1.06
N PRO A 52 -24.16 19.14 1.38
CA PRO A 52 -24.21 17.70 1.24
C PRO A 52 -24.15 17.29 -0.24
N VAL A 53 -23.45 16.18 -0.50
CA VAL A 53 -23.46 15.53 -1.81
C VAL A 53 -24.82 14.86 -2.01
N PRO A 54 -25.46 14.94 -3.21
CA PRO A 54 -26.69 14.21 -3.49
C PRO A 54 -26.57 12.73 -3.18
N GLU A 55 -27.58 12.15 -2.55
CA GLU A 55 -27.54 10.77 -2.01
C GLU A 55 -27.12 9.71 -3.05
N ALA A 56 -27.67 9.77 -4.26
CA ALA A 56 -27.33 8.83 -5.32
C ALA A 56 -25.84 8.91 -5.72
N LEU A 57 -25.27 10.12 -5.77
CA LEU A 57 -23.85 10.30 -6.07
C LEU A 57 -22.99 9.85 -4.89
N HIS A 58 -23.37 10.17 -3.66
CA HIS A 58 -22.66 9.73 -2.46
C HIS A 58 -22.62 8.19 -2.39
N GLN A 59 -23.74 7.53 -2.62
CA GLN A 59 -23.79 6.07 -2.64
C GLN A 59 -22.89 5.48 -3.74
N ARG A 60 -22.88 6.09 -4.93
CA ARG A 60 -22.00 5.64 -6.02
C ARG A 60 -20.51 5.82 -5.68
N MET A 61 -20.13 6.94 -5.07
CA MET A 61 -18.75 7.17 -4.62
C MET A 61 -18.34 6.17 -3.54
N ARG A 62 -19.23 5.85 -2.61
CA ARG A 62 -18.99 4.84 -1.57
C ARG A 62 -18.76 3.45 -2.17
N GLU A 63 -19.57 3.03 -3.15
CA GLU A 63 -19.37 1.76 -3.84
C GLU A 63 -18.01 1.70 -4.55
N LEU A 64 -17.65 2.77 -5.27
CA LEU A 64 -16.35 2.87 -5.95
C LEU A 64 -15.18 2.88 -4.96
N LEU A 65 -15.34 3.50 -3.79
CA LEU A 65 -14.32 3.47 -2.74
C LEU A 65 -14.10 2.06 -2.19
N LEU A 66 -15.18 1.30 -1.96
CA LEU A 66 -15.06 -0.10 -1.54
C LEU A 66 -14.40 -0.96 -2.64
N GLN A 67 -14.76 -0.74 -3.90
CA GLN A 67 -14.12 -1.40 -5.03
C GLN A 67 -12.63 -1.03 -5.11
N TYR A 68 -12.27 0.25 -4.98
CA TYR A 68 -10.87 0.70 -4.95
C TYR A 68 -10.08 0.07 -3.80
N THR A 69 -10.70 -0.05 -2.62
CA THR A 69 -10.05 -0.70 -1.47
C THR A 69 -9.63 -2.14 -1.78
N VAL A 70 -10.46 -2.86 -2.56
CA VAL A 70 -10.19 -4.26 -2.95
C VAL A 70 -9.29 -4.35 -4.18
N VAL A 71 -9.52 -3.51 -5.20
CA VAL A 71 -8.76 -3.54 -6.46
C VAL A 71 -7.38 -2.91 -6.30
N GLY A 72 -7.27 -1.88 -5.47
CA GLY A 72 -6.05 -1.07 -5.34
C GLY A 72 -5.81 -0.17 -6.55
N GLY A 73 -4.57 0.31 -6.65
CA GLY A 73 -4.11 1.19 -7.72
C GLY A 73 -3.07 0.55 -8.66
N MET A 74 -2.83 -0.77 -8.56
CA MET A 74 -1.92 -1.42 -9.51
C MET A 74 -2.52 -1.42 -10.91
N PRO A 75 -1.82 -0.86 -11.95
CA PRO A 75 -2.41 -0.62 -13.27
C PRO A 75 -3.07 -1.86 -13.90
N ASP A 76 -2.42 -3.01 -13.85
CA ASP A 76 -2.96 -4.27 -14.40
C ASP A 76 -4.22 -4.73 -13.68
N ALA A 77 -4.28 -4.57 -12.35
CA ALA A 77 -5.45 -4.88 -11.55
C ALA A 77 -6.62 -3.95 -11.89
N VAL A 78 -6.36 -2.63 -11.98
CA VAL A 78 -7.37 -1.62 -12.36
C VAL A 78 -7.85 -1.86 -13.78
N GLN A 79 -6.96 -2.09 -14.74
CA GLN A 79 -7.31 -2.36 -16.14
C GLN A 79 -8.20 -3.61 -16.26
N THR A 80 -7.85 -4.68 -15.55
CA THR A 80 -8.64 -5.92 -15.53
C THR A 80 -10.01 -5.67 -14.93
N PHE A 81 -10.08 -4.97 -13.80
CA PHE A 81 -11.36 -4.61 -13.19
C PHE A 81 -12.24 -3.76 -14.12
N VAL A 82 -11.67 -2.75 -14.78
CA VAL A 82 -12.42 -1.90 -15.72
C VAL A 82 -13.01 -2.72 -16.87
N ASN A 83 -12.22 -3.65 -17.41
CA ASN A 83 -12.60 -4.44 -18.59
C ASN A 83 -13.58 -5.58 -18.27
N THR A 84 -13.39 -6.28 -17.16
CA THR A 84 -14.08 -7.54 -16.88
C THR A 84 -15.10 -7.46 -15.75
N LYS A 85 -14.91 -6.52 -14.81
CA LYS A 85 -15.65 -6.42 -13.55
C LYS A 85 -15.56 -7.69 -12.69
N ARG A 86 -14.60 -8.56 -12.95
CA ARG A 86 -14.39 -9.83 -12.26
C ARG A 86 -13.32 -9.72 -11.19
N MET A 87 -13.76 -9.81 -9.92
CA MET A 87 -12.86 -9.71 -8.76
C MET A 87 -11.92 -10.90 -8.61
N ASP A 88 -12.30 -12.08 -9.10
CA ASP A 88 -11.45 -13.27 -9.09
C ASP A 88 -10.22 -13.10 -10.00
N GLU A 89 -10.38 -12.48 -11.17
CA GLU A 89 -9.27 -12.17 -12.07
C GLU A 89 -8.35 -11.10 -11.49
N VAL A 90 -8.92 -10.06 -10.87
CA VAL A 90 -8.16 -9.01 -10.18
C VAL A 90 -7.32 -9.62 -9.05
N LEU A 91 -7.92 -10.47 -8.21
CA LEU A 91 -7.24 -11.12 -7.10
C LEU A 91 -6.07 -11.99 -7.57
N GLN A 92 -6.24 -12.70 -8.71
CA GLN A 92 -5.16 -13.50 -9.29
C GLN A 92 -3.97 -12.61 -9.68
N ILE A 93 -4.21 -11.49 -10.36
CA ILE A 93 -3.16 -10.53 -10.74
C ILE A 93 -2.44 -9.99 -9.51
N GLN A 94 -3.19 -9.58 -8.49
CA GLN A 94 -2.61 -9.07 -7.24
C GLN A 94 -1.71 -10.11 -6.55
N ARG A 95 -2.15 -11.37 -6.49
CA ARG A 95 -1.36 -12.48 -5.92
C ARG A 95 -0.10 -12.77 -6.73
N ASP A 96 -0.16 -12.64 -8.05
CA ASP A 96 1.01 -12.81 -8.91
C ASP A 96 2.00 -11.66 -8.73
N ILE A 97 1.53 -10.42 -8.52
CA ILE A 97 2.40 -9.28 -8.17
C ILE A 97 3.06 -9.50 -6.80
N VAL A 98 2.29 -9.91 -5.77
CA VAL A 98 2.83 -10.20 -4.44
C VAL A 98 3.90 -11.29 -4.50
N ARG A 99 3.64 -12.37 -5.28
CA ARG A 99 4.62 -13.43 -5.51
C ARG A 99 5.89 -12.92 -6.20
N SER A 100 5.72 -12.06 -7.21
CA SER A 100 6.85 -11.44 -7.91
C SER A 100 7.70 -10.59 -6.97
N TYR A 101 7.08 -9.85 -6.04
CA TYR A 101 7.83 -9.14 -5.00
C TYR A 101 8.62 -10.08 -4.09
N GLU A 102 8.02 -11.20 -3.66
CA GLU A 102 8.72 -12.20 -2.85
C GLU A 102 9.90 -12.83 -3.61
N ASP A 103 9.74 -13.10 -4.90
CA ASP A 103 10.82 -13.64 -5.75
C ASP A 103 11.95 -12.62 -5.93
N ASP A 104 11.64 -11.35 -6.09
CA ASP A 104 12.61 -10.27 -6.17
C ASP A 104 13.37 -10.07 -4.84
N MET A 105 12.70 -10.17 -3.69
CA MET A 105 13.35 -10.19 -2.38
C MET A 105 14.39 -11.32 -2.29
N VAL A 106 14.08 -12.49 -2.85
CA VAL A 106 15.02 -13.61 -2.89
C VAL A 106 16.15 -13.40 -3.90
N LYS A 107 15.91 -12.71 -5.00
CA LYS A 107 16.88 -12.50 -6.08
C LYS A 107 17.90 -11.40 -5.75
N TYR A 108 17.43 -10.28 -5.22
CA TYR A 108 18.22 -9.05 -5.10
C TYR A 108 18.76 -8.78 -3.71
N ALA A 109 18.18 -9.35 -2.66
CA ALA A 109 18.71 -9.22 -1.31
C ALA A 109 19.99 -10.06 -1.11
N ASP A 110 20.84 -9.65 -0.18
CA ASP A 110 22.00 -10.44 0.21
C ASP A 110 21.57 -11.79 0.81
N ARG A 111 22.38 -12.84 0.58
CA ARG A 111 22.05 -14.23 0.95
C ARG A 111 21.64 -14.39 2.42
N LYS A 112 22.17 -13.53 3.30
CA LYS A 112 21.88 -13.56 4.75
C LYS A 112 20.52 -12.96 5.10
N ASP A 113 20.04 -12.02 4.27
CA ASP A 113 18.89 -11.17 4.59
C ASP A 113 17.60 -11.62 3.90
N LYS A 114 17.70 -12.46 2.86
CA LYS A 114 16.55 -12.94 2.04
C LYS A 114 15.39 -13.45 2.88
N ALA A 115 15.68 -14.37 3.81
CA ALA A 115 14.65 -14.96 4.67
C ALA A 115 14.05 -13.93 5.62
N VAL A 116 14.88 -13.01 6.12
CA VAL A 116 14.46 -11.97 7.09
C VAL A 116 13.57 -10.93 6.41
N ILE A 117 13.91 -10.50 5.19
CA ILE A 117 13.13 -9.56 4.39
C ILE A 117 11.75 -10.16 4.10
N ARG A 118 11.72 -11.41 3.64
CA ARG A 118 10.46 -12.12 3.35
C ARG A 118 9.60 -12.31 4.61
N GLU A 119 10.21 -12.70 5.73
CA GLU A 119 9.52 -12.83 7.02
C GLU A 119 8.90 -11.48 7.45
N CYS A 120 9.63 -10.35 7.28
CA CYS A 120 9.10 -9.00 7.53
C CYS A 120 7.90 -8.70 6.65
N PHE A 121 8.01 -8.90 5.34
CA PHE A 121 6.95 -8.63 4.38
C PHE A 121 5.68 -9.43 4.69
N GLN A 122 5.82 -10.73 4.88
CA GLN A 122 4.70 -11.63 5.18
C GLN A 122 4.05 -11.36 6.55
N SER A 123 4.73 -10.65 7.45
CA SER A 123 4.16 -10.30 8.75
C SER A 123 3.21 -9.09 8.71
N ILE A 124 3.22 -8.29 7.64
CA ILE A 124 2.48 -7.02 7.55
C ILE A 124 0.97 -7.19 7.81
N PRO A 125 0.25 -8.16 7.21
CA PRO A 125 -1.16 -8.36 7.51
C PRO A 125 -1.42 -8.60 9.01
N LYS A 126 -0.60 -9.44 9.62
CA LYS A 126 -0.69 -9.75 11.05
C LYS A 126 -0.36 -8.55 11.97
N GLN A 127 0.53 -7.65 11.53
CA GLN A 127 0.83 -6.41 12.26
C GLN A 127 -0.37 -5.47 12.26
N LEU A 128 -1.01 -5.30 11.10
CA LEU A 128 -2.13 -4.38 10.90
C LEU A 128 -3.46 -4.90 11.45
N SER A 129 -3.62 -6.22 11.63
CA SER A 129 -4.83 -6.82 12.22
C SER A 129 -4.92 -6.64 13.74
N LYS A 130 -3.85 -6.20 14.40
CA LYS A 130 -3.86 -5.98 15.84
C LYS A 130 -4.54 -4.66 16.22
N GLU A 131 -5.10 -4.60 17.43
CA GLU A 131 -5.67 -3.36 17.98
C GLU A 131 -4.62 -2.25 18.03
N ASN A 132 -3.44 -2.55 18.61
CA ASN A 132 -2.28 -1.67 18.49
C ASN A 132 -1.48 -2.03 17.24
N LYS A 133 -1.64 -1.21 16.20
CA LYS A 133 -0.98 -1.38 14.90
C LYS A 133 0.50 -0.96 14.87
N LYS A 134 1.10 -0.68 16.04
CA LYS A 134 2.55 -0.46 16.14
C LYS A 134 3.30 -1.69 15.65
N PHE A 135 4.29 -1.49 14.77
CA PHE A 135 5.11 -2.59 14.27
C PHE A 135 5.92 -3.21 15.42
N GLN A 136 5.89 -4.52 15.53
CA GLN A 136 6.58 -5.28 16.56
C GLN A 136 7.42 -6.38 15.92
N TYR A 137 8.73 -6.32 16.07
CA TYR A 137 9.64 -7.35 15.54
C TYR A 137 9.34 -8.74 16.08
N SER A 138 8.88 -8.87 17.34
CA SER A 138 8.47 -10.14 17.94
C SER A 138 7.28 -10.82 17.26
N VAL A 139 6.49 -10.06 16.48
CA VAL A 139 5.37 -10.59 15.66
C VAL A 139 5.87 -11.18 14.36
N VAL A 140 6.98 -10.66 13.81
CA VAL A 140 7.64 -11.26 12.65
C VAL A 140 8.10 -12.66 13.01
N LYS A 141 8.84 -12.77 14.11
CA LYS A 141 9.38 -14.04 14.59
C LYS A 141 9.73 -13.97 16.09
N LYS A 142 9.53 -15.05 16.83
CA LYS A 142 9.96 -15.12 18.23
C LYS A 142 11.46 -14.86 18.33
N GLY A 143 11.84 -13.87 19.16
CA GLY A 143 13.23 -13.45 19.34
C GLY A 143 13.77 -12.51 18.27
N ALA A 144 12.92 -12.00 17.36
CA ALA A 144 13.31 -10.95 16.42
C ALA A 144 13.56 -9.62 17.15
N THR A 145 14.62 -8.93 16.76
CA THR A 145 15.05 -7.64 17.34
C THR A 145 15.20 -6.57 16.26
N ALA A 146 15.09 -5.31 16.63
CA ALA A 146 15.27 -4.18 15.72
C ALA A 146 16.65 -4.24 15.04
N SER A 147 17.72 -4.50 15.77
CA SER A 147 19.08 -4.57 15.24
C SER A 147 19.26 -5.58 14.10
N ARG A 148 18.46 -6.64 14.08
CA ARG A 148 18.53 -7.68 13.04
C ARG A 148 17.57 -7.43 11.87
N PHE A 149 16.44 -6.80 12.11
CA PHE A 149 15.32 -6.73 11.16
C PHE A 149 15.09 -5.33 10.57
N ALA A 150 15.67 -4.26 11.16
CA ALA A 150 15.44 -2.89 10.69
C ALA A 150 15.92 -2.67 9.24
N GLY A 151 17.09 -3.21 8.87
CA GLY A 151 17.60 -3.15 7.51
C GLY A 151 16.69 -3.84 6.49
N SER A 152 15.97 -4.90 6.90
CA SER A 152 15.03 -5.60 6.04
C SER A 152 13.78 -4.77 5.77
N LEU A 153 13.24 -4.05 6.76
CA LEU A 153 12.14 -3.11 6.55
C LEU A 153 12.57 -1.94 5.67
N GLN A 154 13.77 -1.40 5.88
CA GLN A 154 14.32 -0.34 5.04
C GLN A 154 14.42 -0.80 3.59
N TRP A 155 14.90 -2.01 3.33
CA TRP A 155 14.98 -2.57 1.98
C TRP A 155 13.62 -2.64 1.29
N ILE A 156 12.56 -3.10 2.01
CA ILE A 156 11.20 -3.20 1.46
C ILE A 156 10.61 -1.79 1.19
N GLU A 157 10.93 -0.82 2.04
CA GLU A 157 10.50 0.57 1.85
C GLU A 157 11.23 1.24 0.68
N ASP A 158 12.54 1.05 0.55
CA ASP A 158 13.33 1.56 -0.58
C ASP A 158 12.89 0.93 -1.91
N ALA A 159 12.39 -0.32 -1.86
CA ALA A 159 11.75 -0.97 -2.99
C ALA A 159 10.39 -0.37 -3.36
N GLY A 160 9.86 0.55 -2.57
CA GLY A 160 8.57 1.20 -2.82
C GLY A 160 7.34 0.34 -2.53
N ILE A 161 7.50 -0.76 -1.78
CA ILE A 161 6.42 -1.71 -1.49
C ILE A 161 5.61 -1.28 -0.26
N ILE A 162 6.28 -0.72 0.73
CA ILE A 162 5.69 -0.27 1.98
C ILE A 162 6.00 1.20 2.28
N THR A 163 5.31 1.73 3.28
CA THR A 163 5.60 3.03 3.91
C THR A 163 5.55 2.87 5.41
N ARG A 164 6.54 3.45 6.12
CA ARG A 164 6.52 3.58 7.57
C ARG A 164 5.89 4.90 7.96
N CYS A 165 4.97 4.85 8.91
CA CYS A 165 4.32 6.01 9.50
C CYS A 165 4.78 6.11 10.95
N TYR A 166 5.65 7.09 11.23
CA TYR A 166 6.23 7.30 12.55
C TYR A 166 5.30 8.08 13.47
N ASN A 167 5.37 7.79 14.76
CA ASN A 167 4.78 8.63 15.77
C ASN A 167 5.63 9.90 15.95
N LEU A 168 4.99 11.02 16.19
CA LEU A 168 5.67 12.27 16.53
C LEU A 168 5.63 12.50 18.03
N SER A 169 6.77 12.83 18.62
CA SER A 169 6.85 13.26 20.03
C SER A 169 6.29 14.66 20.20
N ILE A 170 6.54 15.53 19.21
CA ILE A 170 6.07 16.90 19.14
C ILE A 170 5.66 17.19 17.69
N THR A 171 4.59 17.96 17.49
CA THR A 171 4.06 18.32 16.15
C THR A 171 4.63 19.64 15.63
N GLU A 172 5.89 19.94 15.96
CA GLU A 172 6.62 21.13 15.52
C GLU A 172 7.59 20.78 14.37
N LEU A 173 7.90 21.78 13.56
CA LEU A 173 8.87 21.62 12.46
C LEU A 173 10.32 21.67 13.00
N PRO A 174 11.24 20.87 12.43
CA PRO A 174 11.04 19.88 11.37
C PRO A 174 10.40 18.58 11.92
N LEU A 175 9.38 18.06 11.24
CA LEU A 175 8.66 16.86 11.68
C LEU A 175 9.58 15.64 11.79
N ASP A 176 10.50 15.47 10.85
CA ASP A 176 11.43 14.34 10.84
C ASP A 176 12.34 14.32 12.08
N GLY A 177 12.70 15.49 12.60
CA GLY A 177 13.49 15.62 13.82
C GLY A 177 12.73 15.21 15.09
N ASN A 178 11.41 15.19 15.03
CA ASN A 178 10.51 14.85 16.14
C ASN A 178 9.89 13.45 15.98
N ALA A 179 10.30 12.70 14.95
CA ALA A 179 9.82 11.35 14.70
C ALA A 179 10.46 10.35 15.68
N ASP A 180 9.62 9.59 16.38
CA ASP A 180 10.05 8.49 17.23
C ASP A 180 10.36 7.26 16.35
N GLN A 181 11.64 7.00 16.14
CA GLN A 181 12.14 5.93 15.28
C GLN A 181 11.77 4.53 15.78
N ASP A 182 11.43 4.40 17.06
CA ASP A 182 11.03 3.12 17.68
C ASP A 182 9.52 2.88 17.68
N VAL A 183 8.73 3.90 17.31
CA VAL A 183 7.27 3.84 17.33
C VAL A 183 6.69 4.18 15.97
N PHE A 184 6.45 3.16 15.15
CA PHE A 184 5.90 3.34 13.82
C PHE A 184 4.91 2.23 13.44
N LYS A 185 4.09 2.50 12.43
CA LYS A 185 3.24 1.56 11.72
C LYS A 185 3.81 1.31 10.34
N VAL A 186 3.51 0.14 9.78
CA VAL A 186 3.92 -0.21 8.42
C VAL A 186 2.67 -0.44 7.59
N TYR A 187 2.55 0.24 6.47
CA TYR A 187 1.46 0.10 5.52
C TYR A 187 1.99 -0.34 4.16
N MET A 188 1.21 -1.18 3.46
CA MET A 188 1.44 -1.42 2.04
C MET A 188 1.13 -0.14 1.26
N LYS A 189 1.89 0.16 0.21
CA LYS A 189 1.59 1.31 -0.67
C LYS A 189 0.34 1.10 -1.53
N ASP A 190 -0.11 -0.15 -1.67
CA ASP A 190 -1.31 -0.51 -2.42
C ASP A 190 -2.27 -1.31 -1.54
N THR A 191 -3.53 -0.86 -1.49
CA THR A 191 -4.57 -1.49 -0.67
C THR A 191 -5.02 -2.83 -1.24
N GLY A 192 -5.07 -2.95 -2.57
CA GLY A 192 -5.47 -4.19 -3.24
C GLY A 192 -4.45 -5.30 -3.03
N LEU A 193 -3.16 -4.99 -3.11
CA LEU A 193 -2.11 -5.95 -2.77
C LEU A 193 -2.21 -6.39 -1.31
N PHE A 194 -2.48 -5.45 -0.39
CA PHE A 194 -2.70 -5.78 1.01
C PHE A 194 -3.89 -6.73 1.19
N VAL A 195 -5.04 -6.43 0.57
CA VAL A 195 -6.24 -7.27 0.65
C VAL A 195 -5.99 -8.66 0.06
N SER A 196 -5.18 -8.77 -1.00
CA SER A 196 -4.83 -10.06 -1.60
C SER A 196 -3.96 -10.96 -0.71
N MET A 197 -3.30 -10.38 0.31
CA MET A 197 -2.52 -11.12 1.31
C MET A 197 -3.35 -11.58 2.51
N LEU A 198 -4.61 -11.15 2.61
CA LEU A 198 -5.53 -11.57 3.67
C LEU A 198 -6.18 -12.94 3.35
N GLU A 199 -7.02 -13.41 4.26
CA GLU A 199 -7.75 -14.66 4.11
C GLU A 199 -8.71 -14.63 2.92
N ASP A 200 -8.94 -15.80 2.30
CA ASP A 200 -9.88 -15.94 1.20
C ASP A 200 -11.29 -15.50 1.64
N GLY A 201 -11.94 -14.71 0.81
CA GLY A 201 -13.27 -14.16 1.09
C GLY A 201 -13.27 -12.74 1.67
N THR A 202 -12.16 -12.25 2.21
CA THR A 202 -12.05 -10.88 2.77
C THR A 202 -12.51 -9.81 1.79
N GLN A 203 -12.19 -9.95 0.51
CA GLN A 203 -12.62 -9.03 -0.53
C GLN A 203 -14.15 -8.92 -0.64
N PHE A 204 -14.88 -10.02 -0.46
CA PHE A 204 -16.35 -10.01 -0.51
C PHE A 204 -16.93 -9.30 0.70
N ASP A 205 -16.36 -9.51 1.89
CA ASP A 205 -16.80 -8.83 3.10
C ASP A 205 -16.60 -7.31 3.00
N ILE A 206 -15.46 -6.88 2.45
CA ILE A 206 -15.19 -5.46 2.20
C ILE A 206 -16.21 -4.87 1.24
N LEU A 207 -16.49 -5.55 0.11
CA LEU A 207 -17.45 -5.08 -0.89
C LEU A 207 -18.88 -5.00 -0.36
N GLN A 208 -19.25 -5.85 0.60
CA GLN A 208 -20.53 -5.78 1.30
C GLN A 208 -20.59 -4.69 2.39
N GLY A 209 -19.49 -3.98 2.61
CA GLY A 209 -19.41 -2.95 3.64
C GLY A 209 -19.21 -3.50 5.06
N ASN A 210 -18.90 -4.79 5.21
CA ASN A 210 -18.64 -5.45 6.49
C ASN A 210 -17.23 -5.13 7.03
N LEU A 211 -16.80 -3.88 6.93
CA LEU A 211 -15.46 -3.43 7.38
C LEU A 211 -15.25 -3.57 8.90
N LEU A 212 -16.32 -3.68 9.68
CA LEU A 212 -16.26 -3.73 11.15
C LEU A 212 -15.87 -5.12 11.71
N GLY A 213 -15.85 -6.15 10.89
CA GLY A 213 -15.36 -7.49 11.28
C GLY A 213 -13.84 -7.55 11.44
N TYR A 214 -13.12 -6.62 10.82
CA TYR A 214 -11.66 -6.52 10.85
C TYR A 214 -11.23 -5.38 11.79
N LYS A 215 -11.35 -5.63 13.10
CA LYS A 215 -10.87 -4.70 14.14
C LYS A 215 -9.37 -4.84 14.34
#